data_acc6e996aeb86d235923a946dc9937c3
#
_entry.id   acc6e996aeb86d235923a946dc9937c3
#
_cell.length_a   1.000
_cell.length_b   1.000
_cell.length_c   1.000
_cell.angle_alpha   90.00
_cell.angle_beta   90.00
_cell.angle_gamma   90.00
#
_symmetry.space_group_name_H-M   'P 1'
#
loop_
_entity.id
_entity.type
_entity.pdbx_description
1 polymer ?
#
loop_
_entity_poly.entity_id
_entity_poly.type
_entity_poly.pdbx_seq_one_letter_code
_entity_poly.pdbx_strand_id
1 'polypeptide(L)'
;MDNNIGKRIADIRDAQGLTQSDLAKKIKTTQSAIARIESGTQNITTEMLKKISHALGKNLVTLSPGTMNVVIEGKKKLSGTIETNTSKNGAVGLLCASLLNRGVTTLHRMPRIEEVHRILEVLESIGMGVSWSGSTVTLTPPKKYNLKKIDVEAARKTRSIIMFIGSLIHTMPEFALPQSGGCKLGSRTVRPHFFALEHFGIDIRTTETSFEVSRQENRGDARRGQADLRGVLNSTTSKADGTRNKAAGDFMDANEIILFESGDTVTENTLFAAARHTGTTTIKYASANYMVQEICVFLERLGVKIEGFGTTTLTVTGAADINMNIEYTLAEDPTDSMFFIAAAIVTNSAITITRCPIEFLELELLVLEKMGLEYTKSKPYFGNNGQVKLVDLKLKPSKLRASLEKVHSRPYPGLNADNLP
;
A
#
# COMPACT_ATOMS: atom_id res chain seq x y z
N MET A 1 25.33 -3.76 -5.03
CA MET A 1 24.41 -4.76 -4.46
C MET A 1 24.63 -6.07 -5.19
N ASP A 2 25.38 -6.95 -4.58
CA ASP A 2 25.52 -8.32 -5.09
C ASP A 2 24.25 -9.10 -4.74
N ASN A 3 23.28 -9.01 -5.61
CA ASN A 3 22.16 -9.93 -5.57
C ASN A 3 22.65 -11.26 -6.13
N ASN A 4 23.49 -11.96 -5.35
CA ASN A 4 24.12 -13.19 -5.79
C ASN A 4 23.08 -14.30 -5.79
N ILE A 5 22.30 -14.35 -6.88
CA ILE A 5 21.27 -15.37 -7.12
C ILE A 5 21.89 -16.76 -7.04
N GLY A 6 23.19 -16.89 -7.39
CA GLY A 6 23.96 -18.10 -7.25
C GLY A 6 24.07 -18.53 -5.79
N LYS A 7 24.41 -17.62 -4.89
CA LYS A 7 24.46 -17.90 -3.45
C LYS A 7 23.13 -18.37 -2.89
N ARG A 8 22.03 -17.68 -3.29
CA ARG A 8 20.68 -18.07 -2.87
C ARG A 8 20.27 -19.46 -3.37
N ILE A 9 20.70 -19.83 -4.60
CA ILE A 9 20.50 -21.19 -5.13
C ILE A 9 21.26 -22.20 -4.26
N ALA A 10 22.52 -21.92 -3.94
CA ALA A 10 23.33 -22.78 -3.08
C ALA A 10 22.68 -22.96 -1.70
N ASP A 11 22.29 -21.87 -1.02
CA ASP A 11 21.67 -21.90 0.30
C ASP A 11 20.39 -22.76 0.32
N ILE A 12 19.54 -22.65 -0.71
CA ILE A 12 18.30 -23.42 -0.80
C ILE A 12 18.59 -24.89 -1.10
N ARG A 13 19.56 -25.18 -1.98
CA ARG A 13 20.00 -26.54 -2.31
C ARG A 13 20.55 -27.24 -1.07
N ASP A 14 21.45 -26.57 -0.33
CA ASP A 14 22.07 -27.10 0.88
C ASP A 14 21.04 -27.33 2.00
N ALA A 15 20.10 -26.41 2.18
CA ALA A 15 18.99 -26.58 3.12
C ALA A 15 18.09 -27.79 2.81
N GLN A 16 18.09 -28.28 1.56
CA GLN A 16 17.38 -29.50 1.14
C GLN A 16 18.27 -30.75 1.17
N GLY A 17 19.52 -30.65 1.61
CA GLY A 17 20.47 -31.76 1.65
C GLY A 17 20.90 -32.25 0.26
N LEU A 18 20.72 -31.45 -0.79
CA LEU A 18 21.09 -31.80 -2.15
C LEU A 18 22.52 -31.41 -2.46
N THR A 19 23.27 -32.28 -3.13
CA THR A 19 24.59 -31.94 -3.70
C THR A 19 24.41 -31.16 -5.01
N GLN A 20 25.45 -30.42 -5.44
CA GLN A 20 25.45 -29.80 -6.78
C GLN A 20 25.20 -30.82 -7.91
N SER A 21 25.71 -32.04 -7.75
CA SER A 21 25.48 -33.14 -8.69
C SER A 21 24.02 -33.58 -8.73
N ASP A 22 23.33 -33.60 -7.58
CA ASP A 22 21.91 -33.97 -7.51
C ASP A 22 21.05 -32.94 -8.20
N LEU A 23 21.32 -31.64 -7.94
CA LEU A 23 20.61 -30.57 -8.64
C LEU A 23 20.89 -30.61 -10.15
N ALA A 24 22.13 -30.82 -10.55
CA ALA A 24 22.52 -30.95 -11.95
C ALA A 24 21.75 -32.07 -12.66
N LYS A 25 21.65 -33.24 -12.04
CA LYS A 25 20.86 -34.39 -12.56
C LYS A 25 19.38 -34.03 -12.71
N LYS A 26 18.79 -33.39 -11.69
CA LYS A 26 17.37 -32.99 -11.73
C LYS A 26 17.03 -32.07 -12.89
N ILE A 27 17.93 -31.14 -13.25
CA ILE A 27 17.68 -30.18 -14.34
C ILE A 27 18.38 -30.50 -15.65
N LYS A 28 18.97 -31.70 -15.76
CA LYS A 28 19.66 -32.21 -16.94
C LYS A 28 20.83 -31.32 -17.42
N THR A 29 21.71 -30.96 -16.47
CA THR A 29 22.92 -30.17 -16.72
C THR A 29 24.16 -30.83 -16.06
N THR A 30 25.30 -30.16 -16.08
CA THR A 30 26.56 -30.65 -15.45
C THR A 30 26.74 -30.03 -14.07
N GLN A 31 27.38 -30.75 -13.15
CA GLN A 31 27.76 -30.24 -11.83
C GLN A 31 28.61 -28.96 -11.92
N SER A 32 29.52 -28.90 -12.89
CA SER A 32 30.38 -27.72 -13.12
C SER A 32 29.57 -26.50 -13.60
N ALA A 33 28.44 -26.69 -14.28
CA ALA A 33 27.54 -25.59 -14.61
C ALA A 33 26.83 -25.06 -13.36
N ILE A 34 26.35 -25.95 -12.47
CA ILE A 34 25.75 -25.54 -11.19
C ILE A 34 26.80 -24.81 -10.33
N ALA A 35 28.01 -25.31 -10.21
CA ALA A 35 29.09 -24.67 -9.45
C ALA A 35 29.40 -23.25 -9.95
N ARG A 36 29.43 -23.01 -11.27
CA ARG A 36 29.64 -21.68 -11.86
C ARG A 36 28.41 -20.76 -11.63
N ILE A 37 27.21 -21.30 -11.67
CA ILE A 37 25.99 -20.56 -11.37
C ILE A 37 26.01 -20.13 -9.89
N GLU A 38 26.29 -21.03 -8.96
CA GLU A 38 26.31 -20.76 -7.53
C GLU A 38 27.41 -19.78 -7.13
N SER A 39 28.57 -19.84 -7.81
CA SER A 39 29.70 -18.90 -7.61
C SER A 39 29.46 -17.53 -8.28
N GLY A 40 28.43 -17.37 -9.08
CA GLY A 40 28.15 -16.12 -9.82
C GLY A 40 29.07 -15.88 -11.02
N THR A 41 29.89 -16.87 -11.43
CA THR A 41 30.82 -16.76 -12.55
C THR A 41 30.15 -17.06 -13.92
N GLN A 42 28.88 -17.43 -13.91
CA GLN A 42 28.11 -17.69 -15.13
C GLN A 42 26.76 -16.97 -15.05
N ASN A 43 26.42 -16.24 -16.11
CA ASN A 43 25.08 -15.67 -16.27
C ASN A 43 24.03 -16.79 -16.41
N ILE A 44 22.93 -16.64 -15.69
CA ILE A 44 21.83 -17.60 -15.71
C ILE A 44 20.77 -17.11 -16.70
N THR A 45 20.40 -17.97 -17.65
CA THR A 45 19.27 -17.66 -18.52
C THR A 45 17.94 -17.82 -17.76
N THR A 46 16.91 -17.09 -18.15
CA THR A 46 15.56 -17.18 -17.56
C THR A 46 15.01 -18.61 -17.60
N GLU A 47 15.34 -19.36 -18.66
CA GLU A 47 14.93 -20.75 -18.80
C GLU A 47 15.64 -21.67 -17.80
N MET A 48 16.96 -21.50 -17.61
CA MET A 48 17.72 -22.24 -16.61
C MET A 48 17.23 -21.95 -15.20
N LEU A 49 16.92 -20.69 -14.92
CA LEU A 49 16.40 -20.26 -13.64
C LEU A 49 15.03 -20.87 -13.31
N LYS A 50 14.13 -20.98 -14.32
CA LYS A 50 12.85 -21.69 -14.18
C LYS A 50 13.05 -23.17 -13.87
N LYS A 51 14.01 -23.83 -14.54
CA LYS A 51 14.33 -25.26 -14.29
C LYS A 51 14.85 -25.47 -12.86
N ILE A 52 15.74 -24.58 -12.39
CA ILE A 52 16.28 -24.64 -11.03
C ILE A 52 15.17 -24.38 -10.00
N SER A 53 14.34 -23.36 -10.20
CA SER A 53 13.18 -23.03 -9.33
C SER A 53 12.23 -24.23 -9.20
N HIS A 54 11.90 -24.86 -10.31
CA HIS A 54 11.04 -26.05 -10.32
C HIS A 54 11.68 -27.24 -9.60
N ALA A 55 12.97 -27.48 -9.83
CA ALA A 55 13.71 -28.58 -9.22
C ALA A 55 13.87 -28.44 -7.70
N LEU A 56 13.97 -27.20 -7.20
CA LEU A 56 14.08 -26.87 -5.77
C LEU A 56 12.71 -26.63 -5.11
N GLY A 57 11.60 -26.65 -5.87
CA GLY A 57 10.26 -26.42 -5.33
C GLY A 57 10.08 -25.02 -4.69
N LYS A 58 10.93 -24.06 -5.05
CA LYS A 58 10.90 -22.68 -4.53
C LYS A 58 11.06 -21.68 -5.65
N ASN A 59 10.32 -20.56 -5.57
CA ASN A 59 10.50 -19.44 -6.46
C ASN A 59 11.85 -18.76 -6.14
N LEU A 60 12.86 -19.03 -6.96
CA LEU A 60 14.22 -18.46 -6.81
C LEU A 60 14.29 -17.01 -7.26
N VAL A 61 13.32 -16.55 -8.02
CA VAL A 61 13.27 -15.20 -8.59
C VAL A 61 11.99 -14.52 -8.14
N THR A 62 12.13 -13.57 -7.25
CA THR A 62 11.27 -12.41 -7.27
C THR A 62 11.85 -11.51 -8.36
N LEU A 63 11.16 -11.34 -9.48
CA LEU A 63 11.58 -10.45 -10.55
C LEU A 63 11.65 -9.04 -9.96
N SER A 64 12.86 -8.53 -9.73
CA SER A 64 13.04 -7.12 -9.39
C SER A 64 12.69 -6.26 -10.60
N PRO A 65 11.92 -5.14 -10.41
CA PRO A 65 11.60 -4.22 -11.50
C PRO A 65 12.85 -3.58 -12.10
N GLY A 66 13.54 -3.98 -12.91
CA GLY A 66 14.79 -3.47 -13.51
C GLY A 66 15.59 -4.55 -14.22
N THR A 67 15.21 -5.81 -14.02
CA THR A 67 15.87 -6.96 -14.67
C THR A 67 15.03 -7.58 -15.80
N MET A 68 13.78 -7.12 -16.00
CA MET A 68 12.91 -7.64 -17.06
C MET A 68 12.82 -6.63 -18.20
N ASN A 69 13.33 -7.02 -19.36
CA ASN A 69 13.08 -6.32 -20.62
C ASN A 69 11.80 -6.85 -21.23
N VAL A 70 10.82 -5.98 -21.43
CA VAL A 70 9.56 -6.33 -22.07
C VAL A 70 9.58 -5.82 -23.49
N VAL A 71 9.35 -6.70 -24.46
CA VAL A 71 9.13 -6.33 -25.86
C VAL A 71 7.63 -6.39 -26.12
N ILE A 72 7.04 -5.26 -26.50
CA ILE A 72 5.61 -5.14 -26.79
C ILE A 72 5.44 -4.95 -28.31
N GLU A 73 4.83 -5.92 -28.96
CA GLU A 73 4.36 -5.78 -30.35
C GLU A 73 3.00 -5.10 -30.35
N GLY A 74 2.98 -3.79 -30.59
CA GLY A 74 1.76 -2.99 -30.65
C GLY A 74 0.85 -3.32 -31.86
N LYS A 75 -0.28 -2.57 -31.97
CA LYS A 75 -1.27 -2.67 -33.07
C LYS A 75 -2.00 -4.02 -33.16
N LYS A 76 -2.01 -4.82 -32.12
CA LYS A 76 -2.79 -6.07 -32.05
C LYS A 76 -4.10 -5.82 -31.31
N LYS A 77 -5.18 -6.42 -31.81
CA LYS A 77 -6.46 -6.42 -31.09
C LYS A 77 -6.39 -7.38 -29.90
N LEU A 78 -6.97 -6.96 -28.79
CA LEU A 78 -7.16 -7.79 -27.63
C LEU A 78 -8.45 -8.59 -27.75
N SER A 79 -8.51 -9.77 -27.12
CA SER A 79 -9.71 -10.61 -27.06
C SER A 79 -9.68 -11.50 -25.83
N GLY A 80 -10.83 -11.98 -25.40
CA GLY A 80 -10.95 -12.91 -24.27
C GLY A 80 -11.47 -12.24 -23.01
N THR A 81 -11.22 -12.89 -21.88
CA THR A 81 -11.66 -12.46 -20.56
C THR A 81 -10.47 -12.24 -19.66
N ILE A 82 -10.49 -11.17 -18.88
CA ILE A 82 -9.50 -10.88 -17.84
C ILE A 82 -10.20 -10.54 -16.53
N GLU A 83 -9.64 -11.00 -15.44
CA GLU A 83 -10.14 -10.70 -14.09
C GLU A 83 -9.41 -9.48 -13.52
N THR A 84 -10.15 -8.57 -12.90
CA THR A 84 -9.58 -7.45 -12.14
C THR A 84 -8.79 -7.97 -10.94
N ASN A 85 -7.56 -7.53 -10.80
CA ASN A 85 -6.72 -7.90 -9.68
C ASN A 85 -7.17 -7.21 -8.38
N THR A 86 -6.62 -7.67 -7.26
CA THR A 86 -6.83 -7.04 -5.96
C THR A 86 -6.01 -5.76 -5.81
N SER A 87 -6.52 -4.85 -4.97
CA SER A 87 -5.95 -3.53 -4.78
C SER A 87 -4.53 -3.57 -4.21
N LYS A 88 -3.62 -2.92 -4.92
CA LYS A 88 -2.28 -2.64 -4.43
C LYS A 88 -2.31 -1.75 -3.19
N ASN A 89 -3.04 -0.66 -3.25
CA ASN A 89 -3.09 0.34 -2.18
C ASN A 89 -3.81 -0.24 -0.95
N GLY A 90 -4.91 -0.97 -1.14
CA GLY A 90 -5.58 -1.70 -0.07
C GLY A 90 -4.65 -2.72 0.60
N ALA A 91 -3.88 -3.48 -0.18
CA ALA A 91 -2.91 -4.44 0.36
C ALA A 91 -1.88 -3.76 1.29
N VAL A 92 -1.31 -2.65 0.87
CA VAL A 92 -0.33 -1.88 1.65
C VAL A 92 -0.96 -1.32 2.93
N GLY A 93 -2.15 -0.73 2.83
CA GLY A 93 -2.91 -0.23 3.98
C GLY A 93 -3.21 -1.33 4.99
N LEU A 94 -3.68 -2.50 4.54
CA LEU A 94 -3.97 -3.66 5.40
C LEU A 94 -2.73 -4.21 6.10
N LEU A 95 -1.57 -4.24 5.41
CA LEU A 95 -0.30 -4.61 6.02
C LEU A 95 0.10 -3.63 7.13
N CYS A 96 -0.09 -2.33 6.92
CA CYS A 96 0.15 -1.32 7.96
C CYS A 96 -0.86 -1.45 9.12
N ALA A 97 -2.14 -1.69 8.83
CA ALA A 97 -3.19 -1.91 9.82
C ALA A 97 -2.97 -3.17 10.67
N SER A 98 -2.31 -4.19 10.12
CA SER A 98 -2.00 -5.44 10.85
C SER A 98 -1.16 -5.22 12.12
N LEU A 99 -0.37 -4.13 12.17
CA LEU A 99 0.40 -3.74 13.34
C LEU A 99 -0.46 -3.35 14.56
N LEU A 100 -1.75 -3.04 14.34
CA LEU A 100 -2.71 -2.75 15.42
C LEU A 100 -3.16 -4.01 16.14
N ASN A 101 -3.17 -5.16 15.45
CA ASN A 101 -3.67 -6.42 15.96
C ASN A 101 -2.56 -7.23 16.65
N ARG A 102 -2.83 -7.76 17.85
CA ARG A 102 -1.94 -8.67 18.56
C ARG A 102 -2.22 -10.16 18.28
N GLY A 103 -3.33 -10.46 17.62
CA GLY A 103 -3.65 -11.79 17.11
C GLY A 103 -3.14 -12.01 15.68
N VAL A 104 -3.31 -13.21 15.16
CA VAL A 104 -2.90 -13.57 13.80
C VAL A 104 -3.81 -12.91 12.77
N THR A 105 -3.21 -12.29 11.76
CA THR A 105 -3.93 -11.69 10.63
C THR A 105 -3.61 -12.47 9.35
N THR A 106 -4.63 -13.04 8.73
CA THR A 106 -4.51 -13.76 7.44
C THR A 106 -5.18 -12.96 6.34
N LEU A 107 -4.41 -12.57 5.34
CA LEU A 107 -4.84 -11.76 4.20
C LEU A 107 -4.85 -12.60 2.93
N HIS A 108 -6.05 -12.80 2.34
CA HIS A 108 -6.24 -13.58 1.13
C HIS A 108 -6.18 -12.71 -0.13
N ARG A 109 -5.78 -13.29 -1.25
CA ARG A 109 -5.62 -12.62 -2.55
C ARG A 109 -4.62 -11.46 -2.52
N MET A 110 -3.58 -11.57 -1.71
CA MET A 110 -2.49 -10.60 -1.62
C MET A 110 -1.73 -10.50 -2.94
N PRO A 111 -1.63 -9.31 -3.57
CA PRO A 111 -0.93 -9.16 -4.83
C PRO A 111 0.59 -9.32 -4.64
N ARG A 112 1.23 -10.04 -5.58
CA ARG A 112 2.69 -10.27 -5.55
C ARG A 112 3.42 -9.17 -6.31
N ILE A 113 3.49 -8.00 -5.72
CA ILE A 113 4.11 -6.80 -6.28
C ILE A 113 5.23 -6.30 -5.38
N GLU A 114 6.13 -5.51 -5.95
CA GLU A 114 7.35 -5.04 -5.25
C GLU A 114 7.04 -4.31 -3.95
N GLU A 115 6.08 -3.40 -3.94
CA GLU A 115 5.76 -2.62 -2.74
C GLU A 115 5.26 -3.50 -1.58
N VAL A 116 4.42 -4.51 -1.87
CA VAL A 116 3.96 -5.48 -0.88
C VAL A 116 5.15 -6.27 -0.31
N HIS A 117 6.06 -6.73 -1.17
CA HIS A 117 7.25 -7.44 -0.70
C HIS A 117 8.14 -6.55 0.19
N ARG A 118 8.32 -5.27 -0.18
CA ARG A 118 9.11 -4.33 0.64
C ARG A 118 8.50 -4.10 2.02
N ILE A 119 7.18 -3.92 2.10
CA ILE A 119 6.48 -3.78 3.39
C ILE A 119 6.61 -5.06 4.23
N LEU A 120 6.46 -6.23 3.62
CA LEU A 120 6.61 -7.51 4.33
C LEU A 120 8.05 -7.70 4.85
N GLU A 121 9.07 -7.35 4.07
CA GLU A 121 10.48 -7.37 4.53
C GLU A 121 10.69 -6.44 5.74
N VAL A 122 10.08 -5.25 5.72
CA VAL A 122 10.12 -4.35 6.87
C VAL A 122 9.43 -4.96 8.07
N LEU A 123 8.24 -5.53 7.89
CA LEU A 123 7.48 -6.20 8.98
C LEU A 123 8.28 -7.37 9.58
N GLU A 124 8.88 -8.23 8.74
CA GLU A 124 9.75 -9.32 9.20
C GLU A 124 10.95 -8.82 9.99
N SER A 125 11.60 -7.76 9.52
CA SER A 125 12.80 -7.20 10.15
C SER A 125 12.54 -6.69 11.58
N ILE A 126 11.33 -6.20 11.84
CA ILE A 126 10.91 -5.73 13.17
C ILE A 126 10.33 -6.83 14.07
N GLY A 127 10.27 -8.08 13.56
CA GLY A 127 9.88 -9.27 14.31
C GLY A 127 8.51 -9.87 13.98
N MET A 128 7.78 -9.35 12.99
CA MET A 128 6.54 -9.97 12.51
C MET A 128 6.85 -11.33 11.86
N GLY A 129 6.17 -12.38 12.26
CA GLY A 129 6.20 -13.64 11.52
C GLY A 129 5.41 -13.51 10.23
N VAL A 130 6.03 -13.75 9.09
CA VAL A 130 5.40 -13.66 7.76
C VAL A 130 5.44 -15.02 7.08
N SER A 131 4.31 -15.49 6.62
CA SER A 131 4.19 -16.75 5.88
C SER A 131 3.33 -16.57 4.63
N TRP A 132 3.82 -17.09 3.50
CA TRP A 132 3.09 -17.11 2.23
C TRP A 132 2.60 -18.52 1.88
N SER A 133 1.31 -18.62 1.49
CA SER A 133 0.73 -19.81 0.89
C SER A 133 -0.12 -19.41 -0.32
N GLY A 134 0.35 -19.67 -1.53
CA GLY A 134 -0.29 -19.18 -2.76
C GLY A 134 -0.36 -17.66 -2.80
N SER A 135 -1.54 -17.08 -2.80
CA SER A 135 -1.82 -15.64 -2.69
C SER A 135 -2.25 -15.22 -1.27
N THR A 136 -2.09 -16.09 -0.28
CA THR A 136 -2.45 -15.80 1.11
C THR A 136 -1.20 -15.46 1.91
N VAL A 137 -1.25 -14.38 2.68
CA VAL A 137 -0.21 -13.96 3.62
C VAL A 137 -0.75 -14.08 5.04
N THR A 138 -0.03 -14.78 5.89
CA THR A 138 -0.32 -14.87 7.33
C THR A 138 0.72 -14.09 8.11
N LEU A 139 0.25 -13.18 8.96
CA LEU A 139 1.05 -12.30 9.79
C LEU A 139 0.86 -12.69 11.26
N THR A 140 1.96 -13.04 11.91
CA THR A 140 1.97 -13.41 13.34
C THR A 140 2.76 -12.35 14.11
N PRO A 141 2.10 -11.49 14.92
CA PRO A 141 2.77 -10.42 15.64
C PRO A 141 3.71 -10.96 16.71
N PRO A 142 4.87 -10.32 16.95
CA PRO A 142 5.74 -10.65 18.08
C PRO A 142 5.13 -10.09 19.38
N LYS A 143 5.58 -10.57 20.52
CA LYS A 143 5.23 -9.98 21.83
C LYS A 143 5.62 -8.49 21.91
N LYS A 144 6.71 -8.09 21.24
CA LYS A 144 7.20 -6.72 21.16
C LYS A 144 7.93 -6.49 19.85
N TYR A 145 7.59 -5.45 19.12
CA TYR A 145 8.29 -5.03 17.92
C TYR A 145 9.68 -4.47 18.23
N ASN A 146 10.66 -4.72 17.37
CA ASN A 146 12.03 -4.22 17.50
C ASN A 146 12.43 -3.34 16.31
N LEU A 147 12.08 -2.07 16.36
CA LEU A 147 12.39 -1.11 15.28
C LEU A 147 13.89 -0.81 15.12
N LYS A 148 14.75 -1.17 16.09
CA LYS A 148 16.22 -1.07 15.93
C LYS A 148 16.76 -2.03 14.86
N LYS A 149 16.00 -3.07 14.52
CA LYS A 149 16.35 -4.06 13.48
C LYS A 149 15.69 -3.76 12.12
N ILE A 150 15.01 -2.62 11.99
CA ILE A 150 14.27 -2.29 10.77
C ILE A 150 15.17 -2.37 9.53
N ASP A 151 14.69 -3.03 8.48
CA ASP A 151 15.37 -3.02 7.18
C ASP A 151 15.24 -1.64 6.53
N VAL A 152 16.30 -0.83 6.66
CA VAL A 152 16.35 0.55 6.17
C VAL A 152 16.26 0.60 4.64
N GLU A 153 16.85 -0.38 3.94
CA GLU A 153 16.84 -0.42 2.47
C GLU A 153 15.45 -0.75 1.94
N ALA A 154 14.75 -1.71 2.55
CA ALA A 154 13.37 -2.01 2.21
C ALA A 154 12.44 -0.83 2.55
N ALA A 155 12.60 -0.24 3.73
CA ALA A 155 11.82 0.91 4.19
C ALA A 155 11.96 2.13 3.27
N ARG A 156 13.18 2.42 2.77
CA ARG A 156 13.43 3.53 1.84
C ARG A 156 12.82 3.33 0.46
N LYS A 157 12.51 2.10 0.07
CA LYS A 157 11.90 1.79 -1.23
C LYS A 157 10.39 1.96 -1.25
N THR A 158 9.76 2.16 -0.10
CA THR A 158 8.32 2.41 -0.01
C THR A 158 8.03 3.68 0.77
N ARG A 159 7.10 4.49 0.24
CA ARG A 159 6.63 5.68 0.94
C ARG A 159 5.68 5.33 2.08
N SER A 160 5.02 4.21 1.97
CA SER A 160 3.95 3.78 2.87
C SER A 160 4.44 3.47 4.30
N ILE A 161 5.76 3.40 4.52
CA ILE A 161 6.35 3.23 5.86
C ILE A 161 5.90 4.32 6.86
N ILE A 162 5.54 5.51 6.37
CA ILE A 162 5.00 6.59 7.21
C ILE A 162 3.72 6.18 7.94
N MET A 163 2.93 5.26 7.39
CA MET A 163 1.69 4.77 7.99
C MET A 163 1.92 3.87 9.21
N PHE A 164 3.14 3.37 9.41
CA PHE A 164 3.49 2.65 10.64
C PHE A 164 3.40 3.54 11.87
N ILE A 165 3.52 4.86 11.72
CA ILE A 165 3.44 5.79 12.86
C ILE A 165 2.07 5.63 13.52
N GLY A 166 0.95 5.82 12.79
CA GLY A 166 -0.39 5.72 13.35
C GLY A 166 -0.68 4.36 14.01
N SER A 167 -0.15 3.28 13.42
CA SER A 167 -0.33 1.93 13.98
C SER A 167 0.48 1.67 15.26
N LEU A 168 1.63 2.32 15.44
CA LEU A 168 2.57 2.01 16.53
C LEU A 168 2.50 2.97 17.72
N ILE A 169 1.93 4.17 17.56
CA ILE A 169 1.93 5.22 18.61
C ILE A 169 1.31 4.76 19.96
N HIS A 170 0.41 3.79 19.92
CA HIS A 170 -0.23 3.27 21.14
C HIS A 170 0.54 2.12 21.79
N THR A 171 1.47 1.51 21.07
CA THR A 171 2.28 0.37 21.54
C THR A 171 3.70 0.74 21.88
N MET A 172 4.21 1.81 21.30
CA MET A 172 5.58 2.29 21.46
C MET A 172 5.57 3.77 21.82
N PRO A 173 6.03 4.14 23.03
CA PRO A 173 6.04 5.55 23.46
C PRO A 173 7.07 6.39 22.71
N GLU A 174 8.14 5.75 22.21
CA GLU A 174 9.23 6.40 21.49
C GLU A 174 9.81 5.41 20.46
N PHE A 175 10.01 5.88 19.23
CA PHE A 175 10.64 5.11 18.16
C PHE A 175 11.10 5.99 17.01
N ALA A 176 11.94 5.44 16.12
CA ALA A 176 12.35 6.07 14.89
C ALA A 176 12.03 5.20 13.68
N LEU A 177 11.60 5.82 12.59
CA LEU A 177 11.41 5.19 11.29
C LEU A 177 12.36 5.82 10.27
N PRO A 178 12.95 5.04 9.35
CA PRO A 178 13.73 5.61 8.25
C PRO A 178 12.89 6.59 7.43
N GLN A 179 13.52 7.67 6.96
CA GLN A 179 12.85 8.50 5.95
C GLN A 179 12.53 7.68 4.72
N SER A 180 11.29 7.76 4.27
CA SER A 180 10.87 7.12 3.02
C SER A 180 11.57 7.77 1.83
N GLY A 181 12.32 6.98 1.07
CA GLY A 181 12.74 7.33 -0.27
C GLY A 181 11.48 7.22 -1.15
N GLY A 182 10.97 8.28 -1.66
CA GLY A 182 9.68 8.20 -2.32
C GLY A 182 9.72 8.03 -3.82
N CYS A 183 8.59 7.74 -4.39
CA CYS A 183 8.30 7.86 -5.80
C CYS A 183 8.81 9.23 -6.33
N LYS A 184 9.57 9.22 -7.42
CA LYS A 184 10.13 10.43 -8.06
C LYS A 184 9.08 11.37 -8.68
N LEU A 185 7.80 11.09 -8.49
CA LEU A 185 6.64 11.87 -8.95
C LEU A 185 6.36 13.07 -8.04
N GLY A 186 7.31 13.98 -7.92
CA GLY A 186 7.18 15.26 -7.23
C GLY A 186 7.51 15.23 -5.73
N SER A 187 7.76 16.40 -5.17
CA SER A 187 8.07 16.61 -3.75
C SER A 187 6.79 16.65 -2.90
N ARG A 188 6.14 15.51 -2.70
CA ARG A 188 5.01 15.44 -1.77
C ARG A 188 5.54 15.46 -0.33
N THR A 189 5.12 16.48 0.43
CA THR A 189 5.45 16.57 1.86
C THR A 189 4.77 15.46 2.66
N VAL A 190 5.36 15.07 3.79
CA VAL A 190 4.77 14.15 4.78
C VAL A 190 4.11 14.90 5.95
N ARG A 191 4.18 16.24 5.95
CA ARG A 191 3.63 17.10 7.01
C ARG A 191 2.14 16.89 7.31
N PRO A 192 1.25 16.65 6.31
CA PRO A 192 -0.15 16.36 6.59
C PRO A 192 -0.36 15.19 7.57
N HIS A 193 0.49 14.15 7.49
CA HIS A 193 0.47 13.05 8.46
C HIS A 193 0.83 13.53 9.87
N PHE A 194 1.84 14.41 9.99
CA PHE A 194 2.28 14.91 11.29
C PHE A 194 1.20 15.75 11.95
N PHE A 195 0.59 16.70 11.20
CA PHE A 195 -0.50 17.51 11.71
C PHE A 195 -1.68 16.69 12.23
N ALA A 196 -2.03 15.61 11.54
CA ALA A 196 -3.10 14.74 12.00
C ALA A 196 -2.71 13.95 13.27
N LEU A 197 -1.47 13.47 13.35
CA LEU A 197 -1.00 12.63 14.45
C LEU A 197 -0.66 13.43 15.72
N GLU A 198 -0.32 14.72 15.59
CA GLU A 198 -0.10 15.64 16.73
C GLU A 198 -1.33 15.72 17.65
N HIS A 199 -2.55 15.55 17.12
CA HIS A 199 -3.78 15.53 17.91
C HIS A 199 -3.85 14.36 18.91
N PHE A 200 -3.08 13.30 18.66
CA PHE A 200 -2.95 12.15 19.59
C PHE A 200 -1.82 12.33 20.63
N GLY A 201 -1.29 13.55 20.80
CA GLY A 201 -0.21 13.85 21.73
C GLY A 201 1.15 13.30 21.29
N ILE A 202 1.42 13.26 20.01
CA ILE A 202 2.66 12.78 19.41
C ILE A 202 3.49 13.94 18.88
N ASP A 203 4.79 13.97 19.21
CA ASP A 203 5.78 14.84 18.59
C ASP A 203 6.56 14.04 17.55
N ILE A 204 6.67 14.58 16.32
CA ILE A 204 7.39 13.95 15.23
C ILE A 204 8.45 14.90 14.71
N ARG A 205 9.72 14.52 14.87
CA ARG A 205 10.87 15.26 14.40
C ARG A 205 11.46 14.60 13.16
N THR A 206 11.74 15.41 12.16
CA THR A 206 12.43 14.95 10.95
C THR A 206 13.92 15.21 11.11
N THR A 207 14.73 14.16 11.03
CA THR A 207 16.20 14.25 10.92
C THR A 207 16.62 14.02 9.48
N GLU A 208 17.89 14.05 9.16
CA GLU A 208 18.38 13.76 7.80
C GLU A 208 18.06 12.34 7.30
N THR A 209 17.88 11.38 8.22
CA THR A 209 17.75 9.95 7.87
C THR A 209 16.48 9.29 8.40
N SER A 210 15.76 9.92 9.34
CA SER A 210 14.66 9.30 10.05
C SER A 210 13.56 10.29 10.47
N PHE A 211 12.41 9.74 10.80
CA PHE A 211 11.35 10.37 11.58
C PHE A 211 11.44 9.85 13.01
N GLU A 212 11.74 10.73 13.95
CA GLU A 212 11.75 10.43 15.39
C GLU A 212 10.39 10.74 15.96
N VAL A 213 9.74 9.72 16.52
CA VAL A 213 8.39 9.80 17.07
C VAL A 213 8.45 9.61 18.56
N SER A 214 7.86 10.53 19.33
CA SER A 214 7.77 10.43 20.78
C SER A 214 6.41 10.90 21.27
N ARG A 215 5.93 10.27 22.34
CA ARG A 215 4.73 10.74 23.03
C ARG A 215 5.09 11.97 23.85
N GLN A 216 4.29 13.02 23.78
CA GLN A 216 4.40 14.16 24.68
C GLN A 216 4.03 13.69 26.10
N GLU A 217 4.97 13.69 27.03
CA GLU A 217 4.65 13.56 28.42
C GLU A 217 3.78 14.76 28.84
N ASN A 218 2.73 14.53 29.63
CA ASN A 218 1.96 15.57 30.29
C ASN A 218 2.91 16.36 31.22
N ARG A 219 3.69 17.28 30.66
CA ARG A 219 4.42 18.28 31.43
C ARG A 219 3.37 19.30 31.86
N GLY A 220 2.87 19.10 33.08
CA GLY A 220 2.11 20.13 33.74
C GLY A 220 2.82 21.48 33.54
N ASP A 221 2.13 22.39 32.93
CA ASP A 221 2.25 23.87 32.92
C ASP A 221 3.63 24.54 32.90
N ALA A 222 4.67 23.94 32.33
CA ALA A 222 5.95 24.62 32.17
C ALA A 222 6.51 24.42 30.73
N ARG A 223 6.33 25.46 29.93
CA ARG A 223 6.94 25.66 28.60
C ARG A 223 6.37 24.77 27.48
N ARG A 224 5.21 25.13 26.96
CA ARG A 224 4.83 24.83 25.57
C ARG A 224 5.94 25.37 24.67
N GLY A 225 6.85 24.48 24.29
CA GLY A 225 7.97 24.81 23.43
C GLY A 225 7.44 25.27 22.09
N GLN A 226 7.88 26.43 21.68
CA GLN A 226 7.77 26.91 20.32
C GLN A 226 8.24 25.80 19.39
N ALA A 227 7.33 25.23 18.60
CA ALA A 227 7.72 24.52 17.41
C ALA A 227 8.60 25.47 16.60
N ASP A 228 9.88 25.15 16.46
CA ASP A 228 10.83 26.01 15.79
C ASP A 228 10.56 25.98 14.27
N LEU A 229 9.61 26.82 13.86
CA LEU A 229 9.33 27.10 12.44
C LEU A 229 10.53 27.78 11.75
N ARG A 230 11.59 28.14 12.48
CA ARG A 230 12.77 28.86 11.93
C ARG A 230 13.69 27.93 11.13
N GLY A 231 13.71 26.62 11.39
CA GLY A 231 14.58 25.68 10.68
C GLY A 231 14.19 25.38 9.24
N VAL A 232 12.96 25.70 8.81
CA VAL A 232 12.44 25.35 7.46
C VAL A 232 12.24 26.57 6.56
N LEU A 233 12.23 27.79 7.12
CA LEU A 233 12.02 29.03 6.36
C LEU A 233 13.31 29.70 5.86
N ASN A 234 14.48 29.17 6.20
CA ASN A 234 15.77 29.81 5.82
C ASN A 234 16.26 29.43 4.40
N SER A 235 15.44 28.86 3.54
CA SER A 235 15.81 28.62 2.12
C SER A 235 15.11 29.54 1.12
N THR A 236 14.24 30.45 1.56
CA THR A 236 13.73 31.52 0.65
C THR A 236 13.50 32.78 1.41
N THR A 237 14.33 33.79 1.09
CA THR A 237 14.25 35.18 1.57
C THR A 237 12.94 35.84 1.17
N SER A 238 12.07 36.16 2.13
CA SER A 238 11.27 37.39 2.09
C SER A 238 10.73 37.73 3.47
N LYS A 239 10.93 38.95 3.87
CA LYS A 239 10.43 39.55 5.12
C LYS A 239 8.92 39.55 5.13
N ALA A 240 8.30 38.98 6.16
CA ALA A 240 6.90 39.17 6.44
C ALA A 240 6.67 39.40 7.94
N ASP A 241 5.89 40.39 8.15
CA ASP A 241 5.34 41.07 9.30
C ASP A 241 4.84 40.13 10.43
N GLY A 242 5.06 40.64 11.65
CA GLY A 242 4.80 39.90 12.89
C GLY A 242 3.35 39.98 13.36
N THR A 243 2.49 39.14 12.86
CA THR A 243 1.19 38.86 13.48
C THR A 243 1.22 37.48 14.13
N ARG A 244 1.33 37.44 15.45
CA ARG A 244 1.13 36.25 16.27
C ARG A 244 -0.30 35.73 16.10
N ASN A 245 -0.48 34.62 15.37
CA ASN A 245 -1.72 33.87 15.41
C ASN A 245 -1.88 33.20 16.79
N LYS A 246 -2.83 33.70 17.59
CA LYS A 246 -3.24 33.20 18.90
C LYS A 246 -4.05 31.89 18.83
N ALA A 247 -4.01 31.13 17.70
CA ALA A 247 -4.85 29.96 17.47
C ALA A 247 -4.16 28.60 17.74
N ALA A 248 -2.91 28.56 18.21
CA ALA A 248 -2.19 27.30 18.43
C ALA A 248 -2.41 26.71 19.85
N GLY A 249 -3.36 27.20 20.63
CA GLY A 249 -3.54 26.86 22.05
C GLY A 249 -4.59 25.79 22.36
N ASP A 250 -5.57 25.57 21.48
CA ASP A 250 -6.76 24.76 21.79
C ASP A 250 -6.98 23.51 20.88
N PHE A 251 -6.02 23.12 20.05
CA PHE A 251 -6.20 22.07 19.03
C PHE A 251 -5.55 20.72 19.36
N MET A 252 -5.35 20.38 20.62
CA MET A 252 -4.80 19.09 21.01
C MET A 252 -5.88 18.14 21.59
N ASP A 253 -7.04 18.11 20.99
CA ASP A 253 -8.08 17.17 21.34
C ASP A 253 -8.31 16.19 20.18
N ALA A 254 -8.01 14.93 20.40
CA ALA A 254 -8.25 13.88 19.42
C ALA A 254 -9.75 13.64 19.11
N ASN A 255 -10.65 14.39 19.74
CA ASN A 255 -12.10 14.29 19.48
C ASN A 255 -12.48 14.82 18.11
N GLU A 256 -11.78 15.84 17.60
CA GLU A 256 -12.01 16.36 16.25
C GLU A 256 -10.69 16.67 15.55
N ILE A 257 -10.49 16.09 14.38
CA ILE A 257 -9.29 16.28 13.54
C ILE A 257 -9.73 16.78 12.18
N ILE A 258 -9.18 17.92 11.77
CA ILE A 258 -9.35 18.47 10.42
C ILE A 258 -8.09 18.12 9.63
N LEU A 259 -8.21 17.24 8.63
CA LEU A 259 -7.08 16.88 7.79
C LEU A 259 -6.68 18.07 6.90
N PHE A 260 -5.37 18.34 6.83
CA PHE A 260 -4.82 19.42 6.01
C PHE A 260 -5.04 19.18 4.51
N GLU A 261 -5.15 17.91 4.10
CA GLU A 261 -5.49 17.49 2.74
C GLU A 261 -6.35 16.23 2.79
N SER A 262 -7.22 16.05 1.81
CA SER A 262 -8.02 14.84 1.63
C SER A 262 -7.17 13.75 0.94
N GLY A 263 -6.08 13.35 1.60
CA GLY A 263 -5.16 12.32 1.10
C GLY A 263 -5.52 10.93 1.62
N ASP A 264 -5.39 9.90 0.77
CA ASP A 264 -5.70 8.52 1.14
C ASP A 264 -4.84 8.05 2.31
N THR A 265 -3.52 8.12 2.17
CA THR A 265 -2.58 7.62 3.20
C THR A 265 -2.59 8.46 4.49
N VAL A 266 -2.90 9.76 4.41
CA VAL A 266 -3.10 10.60 5.61
C VAL A 266 -4.35 10.15 6.37
N THR A 267 -5.43 9.89 5.64
CA THR A 267 -6.67 9.38 6.24
C THR A 267 -6.46 8.03 6.89
N GLU A 268 -5.81 7.09 6.20
CA GLU A 268 -5.49 5.76 6.71
C GLU A 268 -4.63 5.84 7.98
N ASN A 269 -3.57 6.65 7.96
CA ASN A 269 -2.68 6.81 9.11
C ASN A 269 -3.41 7.41 10.33
N THR A 270 -4.34 8.34 10.09
CA THR A 270 -5.18 8.94 11.13
C THR A 270 -6.19 7.91 11.67
N LEU A 271 -6.77 7.08 10.80
CA LEU A 271 -7.63 5.96 11.20
C LEU A 271 -6.88 4.96 12.09
N PHE A 272 -5.63 4.62 11.77
CA PHE A 272 -4.81 3.72 12.57
C PHE A 272 -4.55 4.30 13.97
N ALA A 273 -4.27 5.59 14.06
CA ALA A 273 -4.12 6.26 15.33
C ALA A 273 -5.44 6.29 16.14
N ALA A 274 -6.57 6.60 15.48
CA ALA A 274 -7.88 6.64 16.09
C ALA A 274 -8.37 5.23 16.51
N ALA A 275 -7.99 4.19 15.78
CA ALA A 275 -8.44 2.81 16.02
C ALA A 275 -8.15 2.28 17.44
N ARG A 276 -7.11 2.76 18.09
CA ARG A 276 -6.74 2.40 19.47
C ARG A 276 -6.80 3.57 20.46
N HIS A 277 -7.31 4.71 20.02
CA HIS A 277 -7.55 5.84 20.90
C HIS A 277 -8.74 5.55 21.82
N THR A 278 -8.61 5.87 23.12
CA THR A 278 -9.73 5.73 24.08
C THR A 278 -10.71 6.87 23.91
N GLY A 279 -11.82 6.64 23.26
CA GLY A 279 -12.84 7.65 22.98
C GLY A 279 -13.28 7.65 21.54
N THR A 280 -13.93 8.74 21.16
CA THR A 280 -14.45 8.93 19.80
C THR A 280 -13.69 10.06 19.12
N THR A 281 -13.20 9.81 17.92
CA THR A 281 -12.50 10.77 17.06
C THR A 281 -13.30 11.05 15.80
N THR A 282 -13.63 12.31 15.55
CA THR A 282 -14.24 12.76 14.29
C THR A 282 -13.15 13.28 13.36
N ILE A 283 -12.96 12.63 12.21
CA ILE A 283 -11.98 12.99 11.19
C ILE A 283 -12.72 13.69 10.04
N LYS A 284 -12.45 14.97 9.83
CA LYS A 284 -13.05 15.77 8.76
C LYS A 284 -12.08 15.91 7.58
N TYR A 285 -12.63 16.10 6.39
CA TYR A 285 -11.91 16.11 5.11
C TYR A 285 -11.16 14.80 4.83
N ALA A 286 -11.66 13.70 5.36
CA ALA A 286 -11.15 12.36 5.07
C ALA A 286 -11.29 12.03 3.58
N SER A 287 -10.38 11.20 3.07
CA SER A 287 -10.59 10.60 1.75
C SER A 287 -11.69 9.55 1.82
N ALA A 288 -12.58 9.58 0.82
CA ALA A 288 -13.66 8.60 0.65
C ALA A 288 -13.27 7.47 -0.34
N ASN A 289 -12.01 7.39 -0.75
CA ASN A 289 -11.53 6.48 -1.78
C ASN A 289 -11.65 5.00 -1.37
N TYR A 290 -11.64 4.09 -2.34
CA TYR A 290 -11.88 2.66 -2.15
C TYR A 290 -10.93 2.01 -1.13
N MET A 291 -9.63 2.36 -1.15
CA MET A 291 -8.67 1.80 -0.21
C MET A 291 -8.94 2.23 1.24
N VAL A 292 -9.38 3.48 1.45
CA VAL A 292 -9.77 3.97 2.78
C VAL A 292 -11.02 3.26 3.28
N GLN A 293 -12.00 3.04 2.40
CA GLN A 293 -13.20 2.27 2.75
C GLN A 293 -12.84 0.83 3.11
N GLU A 294 -11.92 0.20 2.38
CA GLU A 294 -11.42 -1.15 2.69
C GLU A 294 -10.78 -1.21 4.07
N ILE A 295 -9.98 -0.20 4.43
CA ILE A 295 -9.39 -0.08 5.77
C ILE A 295 -10.47 0.08 6.83
N CYS A 296 -11.51 0.90 6.60
CA CYS A 296 -12.62 1.02 7.56
C CYS A 296 -13.30 -0.33 7.81
N VAL A 297 -13.61 -1.09 6.76
CA VAL A 297 -14.21 -2.43 6.87
C VAL A 297 -13.29 -3.40 7.65
N PHE A 298 -11.99 -3.37 7.38
CA PHE A 298 -11.03 -4.20 8.10
C PHE A 298 -10.97 -3.84 9.59
N LEU A 299 -10.91 -2.55 9.92
CA LEU A 299 -10.88 -2.07 11.30
C LEU A 299 -12.18 -2.41 12.05
N GLU A 300 -13.34 -2.33 11.39
CA GLU A 300 -14.61 -2.78 11.99
C GLU A 300 -14.58 -4.26 12.36
N ARG A 301 -14.01 -5.10 11.51
CA ARG A 301 -13.81 -6.52 11.83
C ARG A 301 -12.84 -6.75 12.99
N LEU A 302 -11.97 -5.79 13.26
CA LEU A 302 -11.09 -5.78 14.44
C LEU A 302 -11.76 -5.19 15.70
N GLY A 303 -13.05 -4.84 15.62
CA GLY A 303 -13.83 -4.34 16.76
C GLY A 303 -13.80 -2.82 16.93
N VAL A 304 -13.23 -2.07 16.00
CA VAL A 304 -13.32 -0.61 15.95
C VAL A 304 -14.68 -0.22 15.36
N LYS A 305 -15.39 0.74 15.97
CA LYS A 305 -16.64 1.24 15.41
C LYS A 305 -16.36 2.45 14.52
N ILE A 306 -16.77 2.40 13.25
CA ILE A 306 -16.57 3.48 12.29
C ILE A 306 -17.88 3.85 11.64
N GLU A 307 -18.23 5.13 11.68
CA GLU A 307 -19.40 5.69 11.00
C GLU A 307 -18.93 6.67 9.90
N GLY A 308 -19.70 6.75 8.81
CA GLY A 308 -19.45 7.71 7.74
C GLY A 308 -18.39 7.30 6.71
N PHE A 309 -17.90 6.05 6.68
CA PHE A 309 -16.98 5.62 5.63
C PHE A 309 -17.62 5.75 4.23
N GLY A 310 -16.79 6.07 3.23
CA GLY A 310 -17.29 6.49 1.92
C GLY A 310 -17.72 7.95 1.86
N THR A 311 -17.61 8.71 2.96
CA THR A 311 -17.83 10.16 3.02
C THR A 311 -16.56 10.89 3.44
N THR A 312 -16.63 12.23 3.47
CA THR A 312 -15.50 13.09 3.89
C THR A 312 -15.44 13.34 5.39
N THR A 313 -16.32 12.70 6.17
CA THR A 313 -16.32 12.79 7.63
C THR A 313 -16.48 11.40 8.22
N LEU A 314 -15.49 10.98 8.97
CA LEU A 314 -15.46 9.69 9.64
C LEU A 314 -15.56 9.90 11.16
N THR A 315 -16.39 9.10 11.83
CA THR A 315 -16.46 9.05 13.29
C THR A 315 -15.96 7.69 13.75
N VAL A 316 -14.85 7.66 14.47
CA VAL A 316 -14.14 6.46 14.90
C VAL A 316 -14.23 6.33 16.42
N THR A 317 -14.84 5.27 16.92
CA THR A 317 -14.75 4.88 18.34
C THR A 317 -13.74 3.75 18.46
N GLY A 318 -12.58 4.06 19.04
CA GLY A 318 -11.45 3.15 19.08
C GLY A 318 -11.66 1.97 20.05
N ALA A 319 -10.96 0.88 19.77
CA ALA A 319 -10.88 -0.30 20.64
C ALA A 319 -9.55 -0.28 21.39
N ALA A 320 -9.59 -0.22 22.73
CA ALA A 320 -8.39 -0.10 23.56
C ALA A 320 -7.42 -1.29 23.38
N ASP A 321 -7.95 -2.48 23.12
CA ASP A 321 -7.19 -3.69 22.84
C ASP A 321 -7.72 -4.41 21.61
N ILE A 322 -6.84 -4.64 20.65
CA ILE A 322 -7.14 -5.41 19.44
C ILE A 322 -6.28 -6.67 19.48
N ASN A 323 -6.91 -7.80 19.78
CA ASN A 323 -6.23 -9.09 19.94
C ASN A 323 -7.13 -10.24 19.50
N MET A 324 -7.22 -10.45 18.19
CA MET A 324 -8.04 -11.52 17.63
C MET A 324 -7.40 -12.14 16.37
N ASN A 325 -7.66 -13.41 16.15
CA ASN A 325 -7.32 -14.02 14.87
C ASN A 325 -8.37 -13.62 13.84
N ILE A 326 -7.91 -13.06 12.73
CA ILE A 326 -8.78 -12.55 11.67
C ILE A 326 -8.32 -13.04 10.29
N GLU A 327 -9.30 -13.38 9.46
CA GLU A 327 -9.10 -13.60 8.03
C GLU A 327 -9.82 -12.52 7.24
N TYR A 328 -9.14 -11.97 6.24
CA TYR A 328 -9.69 -10.92 5.39
C TYR A 328 -9.29 -11.16 3.93
N THR A 329 -10.25 -11.00 3.02
CA THR A 329 -9.99 -11.07 1.58
C THR A 329 -9.96 -9.68 0.99
N LEU A 330 -8.89 -9.34 0.29
CA LEU A 330 -8.69 -8.04 -0.33
C LEU A 330 -9.75 -7.76 -1.40
N ALA A 331 -10.12 -6.47 -1.51
CA ALA A 331 -11.00 -5.97 -2.55
C ALA A 331 -10.29 -5.86 -3.90
N GLU A 332 -11.08 -5.81 -4.96
CA GLU A 332 -10.63 -5.56 -6.32
C GLU A 332 -10.17 -4.10 -6.53
N ASP A 333 -9.23 -3.90 -7.45
CA ASP A 333 -8.66 -2.59 -7.76
C ASP A 333 -9.40 -1.90 -8.92
N PRO A 334 -10.11 -0.79 -8.68
CA PRO A 334 -10.77 -0.05 -9.76
C PRO A 334 -9.78 0.50 -10.79
N THR A 335 -8.55 0.85 -10.37
CA THR A 335 -7.49 1.33 -11.26
C THR A 335 -7.05 0.26 -12.25
N ASP A 336 -6.95 -1.00 -11.80
CA ASP A 336 -6.66 -2.13 -12.65
C ASP A 336 -7.77 -2.39 -13.68
N SER A 337 -9.04 -2.28 -13.25
CA SER A 337 -10.19 -2.33 -14.17
C SER A 337 -10.12 -1.23 -15.23
N MET A 338 -9.79 0.02 -14.82
CA MET A 338 -9.65 1.14 -15.76
C MET A 338 -8.51 0.94 -16.72
N PHE A 339 -7.40 0.37 -16.29
CA PHE A 339 -6.29 0.03 -17.18
C PHE A 339 -6.75 -0.91 -18.32
N PHE A 340 -7.52 -1.95 -18.01
CA PHE A 340 -8.04 -2.86 -19.03
C PHE A 340 -9.09 -2.20 -19.93
N ILE A 341 -9.93 -1.32 -19.37
CA ILE A 341 -10.88 -0.52 -20.16
C ILE A 341 -10.13 0.35 -21.15
N ALA A 342 -9.12 1.09 -20.70
CA ALA A 342 -8.31 1.93 -21.56
C ALA A 342 -7.57 1.11 -22.64
N ALA A 343 -6.96 -0.03 -22.28
CA ALA A 343 -6.30 -0.91 -23.21
C ALA A 343 -7.25 -1.41 -24.31
N ALA A 344 -8.49 -1.75 -23.97
CA ALA A 344 -9.50 -2.15 -24.95
C ALA A 344 -9.89 -1.00 -25.89
N ILE A 345 -10.03 0.20 -25.34
CA ILE A 345 -10.38 1.40 -26.10
C ILE A 345 -9.28 1.73 -27.13
N VAL A 346 -8.03 1.86 -26.69
CA VAL A 346 -6.91 2.27 -27.57
C VAL A 346 -6.57 1.22 -28.63
N THR A 347 -6.88 -0.05 -28.37
CA THR A 347 -6.72 -1.15 -29.33
C THR A 347 -7.99 -1.43 -30.17
N ASN A 348 -9.07 -0.68 -29.91
CA ASN A 348 -10.40 -0.90 -30.51
C ASN A 348 -10.83 -2.37 -30.44
N SER A 349 -10.84 -2.91 -29.25
CA SER A 349 -10.97 -4.34 -28.95
C SER A 349 -12.23 -4.70 -28.19
N ALA A 350 -12.69 -5.94 -28.35
CA ALA A 350 -13.76 -6.54 -27.55
C ALA A 350 -13.14 -7.46 -26.51
N ILE A 351 -13.26 -7.10 -25.22
CA ILE A 351 -12.84 -7.92 -24.07
C ILE A 351 -13.93 -7.97 -23.01
N THR A 352 -13.87 -8.99 -22.18
CA THR A 352 -14.66 -9.06 -20.96
C THR A 352 -13.74 -8.85 -19.76
N ILE A 353 -14.08 -7.88 -18.90
CA ILE A 353 -13.37 -7.64 -17.65
C ILE A 353 -14.29 -8.08 -16.53
N THR A 354 -13.88 -9.08 -15.77
CA THR A 354 -14.68 -9.60 -14.66
C THR A 354 -14.27 -8.97 -13.35
N ARG A 355 -15.19 -8.95 -12.39
CA ARG A 355 -14.98 -8.47 -11.03
C ARG A 355 -14.62 -6.97 -10.95
N CYS A 356 -15.24 -6.13 -11.81
CA CYS A 356 -15.02 -4.69 -11.76
C CYS A 356 -15.76 -4.07 -10.57
N PRO A 357 -15.09 -3.31 -9.67
CA PRO A 357 -15.72 -2.65 -8.52
C PRO A 357 -16.50 -1.42 -8.99
N ILE A 358 -17.74 -1.63 -9.38
CA ILE A 358 -18.55 -0.68 -10.17
C ILE A 358 -18.75 0.65 -9.47
N GLU A 359 -18.92 0.68 -8.16
CA GLU A 359 -19.19 1.91 -7.40
C GLU A 359 -18.06 2.94 -7.51
N PHE A 360 -16.84 2.47 -7.80
CA PHE A 360 -15.65 3.31 -7.99
C PHE A 360 -15.32 3.61 -9.45
N LEU A 361 -16.18 3.21 -10.40
CA LEU A 361 -16.00 3.35 -11.84
C LEU A 361 -17.16 4.07 -12.52
N GLU A 362 -18.22 4.39 -11.79
CA GLU A 362 -19.48 4.92 -12.40
C GLU A 362 -19.25 6.26 -13.12
N LEU A 363 -18.44 7.15 -12.53
CA LEU A 363 -18.17 8.45 -13.13
C LEU A 363 -17.28 8.33 -14.37
N GLU A 364 -16.23 7.51 -14.30
CA GLU A 364 -15.33 7.23 -15.41
C GLU A 364 -16.08 6.61 -16.58
N LEU A 365 -16.91 5.61 -16.30
CA LEU A 365 -17.76 4.96 -17.31
C LEU A 365 -18.76 5.93 -17.92
N LEU A 366 -19.40 6.79 -17.12
CA LEU A 366 -20.31 7.83 -17.63
C LEU A 366 -19.59 8.78 -18.61
N VAL A 367 -18.39 9.25 -18.25
CA VAL A 367 -17.59 10.11 -19.13
C VAL A 367 -17.25 9.39 -20.42
N LEU A 368 -16.78 8.15 -20.34
CA LEU A 368 -16.44 7.34 -21.50
C LEU A 368 -17.64 7.01 -22.40
N GLU A 369 -18.82 6.76 -21.81
CA GLU A 369 -20.09 6.59 -22.53
C GLU A 369 -20.44 7.86 -23.35
N LYS A 370 -20.31 9.04 -22.74
CA LYS A 370 -20.54 10.32 -23.43
C LYS A 370 -19.55 10.53 -24.58
N MET A 371 -18.34 9.97 -24.48
CA MET A 371 -17.35 9.96 -25.54
C MET A 371 -17.62 8.90 -26.62
N GLY A 372 -18.54 7.96 -26.37
CA GLY A 372 -18.95 6.93 -27.34
C GLY A 372 -18.47 5.50 -27.01
N LEU A 373 -18.08 5.21 -25.76
CA LEU A 373 -17.78 3.85 -25.33
C LEU A 373 -19.07 3.02 -25.31
N GLU A 374 -19.04 1.85 -25.93
CA GLU A 374 -20.11 0.86 -25.87
C GLU A 374 -19.72 -0.34 -25.02
N TYR A 375 -20.53 -0.65 -24.02
CA TYR A 375 -20.34 -1.84 -23.18
C TYR A 375 -21.66 -2.35 -22.65
N THR A 376 -21.64 -3.54 -22.08
CA THR A 376 -22.72 -4.08 -21.25
C THR A 376 -22.16 -4.53 -19.91
N LYS A 377 -22.99 -4.45 -18.86
CA LYS A 377 -22.62 -4.91 -17.52
C LYS A 377 -23.54 -6.04 -17.06
N SER A 378 -22.98 -6.98 -16.31
CA SER A 378 -23.74 -8.04 -15.64
C SER A 378 -24.66 -7.46 -14.55
N LYS A 379 -25.52 -8.30 -13.97
CA LYS A 379 -26.13 -7.95 -12.68
C LYS A 379 -25.03 -7.82 -11.63
N PRO A 380 -25.16 -6.84 -10.69
CA PRO A 380 -24.20 -6.71 -9.60
C PRO A 380 -24.18 -7.95 -8.70
N TYR A 381 -22.98 -8.28 -8.20
CA TYR A 381 -22.74 -9.31 -7.18
C TYR A 381 -21.70 -8.82 -6.17
N PHE A 382 -21.62 -9.43 -5.00
CA PHE A 382 -20.63 -9.02 -4.00
C PHE A 382 -19.30 -9.73 -4.20
N GLY A 383 -18.22 -9.00 -3.94
CA GLY A 383 -16.87 -9.55 -3.84
C GLY A 383 -16.71 -10.51 -2.64
N ASN A 384 -15.56 -11.18 -2.57
CA ASN A 384 -15.31 -12.18 -1.52
C ASN A 384 -15.24 -11.58 -0.11
N ASN A 385 -14.98 -10.27 0.01
CA ASN A 385 -15.03 -9.55 1.28
C ASN A 385 -16.47 -9.24 1.74
N GLY A 386 -17.49 -9.45 0.87
CA GLY A 386 -18.90 -9.20 1.16
C GLY A 386 -19.31 -7.73 1.19
N GLN A 387 -18.43 -6.80 0.80
CA GLN A 387 -18.66 -5.35 0.90
C GLN A 387 -18.71 -4.67 -0.46
N VAL A 388 -17.77 -4.99 -1.35
CA VAL A 388 -17.65 -4.32 -2.65
C VAL A 388 -18.61 -4.95 -3.66
N LYS A 389 -19.42 -4.11 -4.32
CA LYS A 389 -20.28 -4.53 -5.43
C LYS A 389 -19.46 -4.60 -6.71
N LEU A 390 -19.51 -5.76 -7.33
CA LEU A 390 -18.80 -6.10 -8.55
C LEU A 390 -19.76 -6.29 -9.72
N VAL A 391 -19.28 -6.00 -10.91
CA VAL A 391 -19.93 -6.36 -12.18
C VAL A 391 -18.90 -6.92 -13.14
N ASP A 392 -19.35 -7.68 -14.13
CA ASP A 392 -18.55 -8.03 -15.29
C ASP A 392 -18.88 -7.06 -16.42
N LEU A 393 -17.86 -6.41 -16.97
CA LEU A 393 -17.98 -5.47 -18.08
C LEU A 393 -17.62 -6.18 -19.40
N LYS A 394 -18.52 -6.17 -20.35
CA LYS A 394 -18.24 -6.66 -21.71
C LYS A 394 -18.14 -5.45 -22.64
N LEU A 395 -16.91 -5.11 -22.99
CA LEU A 395 -16.59 -3.99 -23.86
C LEU A 395 -16.77 -4.37 -25.32
N LYS A 396 -17.25 -3.41 -26.12
CA LYS A 396 -17.33 -3.52 -27.58
C LYS A 396 -16.29 -2.60 -28.23
N PRO A 397 -15.81 -2.92 -29.43
CA PRO A 397 -15.00 -2.01 -30.20
C PRO A 397 -15.72 -0.67 -30.35
N SER A 398 -15.09 0.40 -29.87
CA SER A 398 -15.73 1.72 -29.80
C SER A 398 -14.79 2.80 -30.35
N LYS A 399 -15.33 3.70 -31.15
CA LYS A 399 -14.60 4.85 -31.67
C LYS A 399 -14.94 6.08 -30.85
N LEU A 400 -14.10 6.40 -29.88
CA LEU A 400 -14.33 7.55 -29.02
C LEU A 400 -14.16 8.88 -29.75
N ARG A 401 -14.89 9.87 -29.30
CA ARG A 401 -14.76 11.28 -29.68
C ARG A 401 -14.38 12.09 -28.46
N ALA A 402 -13.66 13.18 -28.67
CA ALA A 402 -13.33 14.09 -27.57
C ALA A 402 -14.61 14.54 -26.83
N SER A 403 -14.53 14.59 -25.51
CA SER A 403 -15.60 15.17 -24.69
C SER A 403 -15.79 16.65 -25.06
N LEU A 404 -17.04 17.09 -25.14
CA LEU A 404 -17.38 18.51 -25.29
C LEU A 404 -17.18 19.28 -23.97
N GLU A 405 -17.26 18.55 -22.87
CA GLU A 405 -17.11 19.11 -21.53
C GLU A 405 -15.68 18.93 -21.02
N LYS A 406 -15.27 19.85 -20.16
CA LYS A 406 -13.96 19.82 -19.53
C LYS A 406 -13.90 18.69 -18.51
N VAL A 407 -12.93 17.79 -18.66
CA VAL A 407 -12.65 16.72 -17.72
C VAL A 407 -11.65 17.22 -16.68
N HIS A 408 -12.05 17.18 -15.39
CA HIS A 408 -11.21 17.56 -14.26
C HIS A 408 -10.93 16.35 -13.39
N SER A 409 -9.67 16.07 -13.18
CA SER A 409 -9.27 15.11 -12.15
C SER A 409 -9.50 15.69 -10.76
N ARG A 410 -10.10 14.89 -9.86
CA ARG A 410 -10.36 15.22 -8.45
C ARG A 410 -10.28 13.94 -7.61
N PRO A 411 -10.01 14.06 -6.30
CA PRO A 411 -10.16 12.91 -5.40
C PRO A 411 -11.57 12.32 -5.49
N TYR A 412 -11.67 11.00 -5.27
CA TYR A 412 -12.96 10.32 -5.19
C TYR A 412 -13.91 11.03 -4.17
N PRO A 413 -15.21 11.22 -4.45
CA PRO A 413 -16.00 10.66 -5.56
C PRO A 413 -15.94 11.45 -6.88
N GLY A 414 -14.99 12.37 -7.05
CA GLY A 414 -14.72 12.97 -8.36
C GLY A 414 -13.98 11.99 -9.28
N LEU A 415 -13.68 12.45 -10.51
CA LEU A 415 -12.91 11.66 -11.47
C LEU A 415 -11.49 11.44 -10.94
N ASN A 416 -11.19 10.22 -10.49
CA ASN A 416 -9.93 9.92 -9.84
C ASN A 416 -8.76 10.00 -10.82
N ALA A 417 -7.70 10.75 -10.46
CA ALA A 417 -6.49 10.87 -11.28
C ALA A 417 -5.82 9.51 -11.54
N ASP A 418 -5.87 8.61 -10.57
CA ASP A 418 -5.26 7.28 -10.67
C ASP A 418 -6.03 6.37 -11.65
N ASN A 419 -7.28 6.70 -11.96
CA ASN A 419 -8.12 6.00 -12.94
C ASN A 419 -8.00 6.58 -14.36
N LEU A 420 -7.18 7.62 -14.55
CA LEU A 420 -6.95 8.22 -15.86
C LEU A 420 -5.62 7.69 -16.41
N PRO A 421 -5.63 6.71 -17.31
CA PRO A 421 -4.44 6.17 -17.92
C PRO A 421 -3.80 7.14 -18.94
#